data_784d5be37d446521ef9a2ccb72849c41
#
_entry.id   784d5be37d446521ef9a2ccb72849c41
#
_cell.length_a   1.000
_cell.length_b   1.000
_cell.length_c   1.000
_cell.angle_alpha   90.00
_cell.angle_beta   90.00
_cell.angle_gamma   90.00
#
_symmetry.space_group_name_H-M   'P 1'
#
loop_
_entity.id
_entity.type
_entity.pdbx_description
1 polymer ?
#
loop_
_entity_poly.entity_id
_entity_poly.type
_entity_poly.pdbx_seq_one_letter_code
_entity_poly.pdbx_strand_id
1 'polypeptide(L)'
;MSKEKSNIDIINDGIDKISFPTFEEVLGLIDLAEQRRESFKNFGLENLHKKSDSIRILRQYLILLMAKSLHNCEKTNNYYHKLLIDNLLKEDLLKDTTFISANYDIHIDNTIAGLYKKDNPIMLDYGVDFTNFDFRHSWKKPQSPIVKLYKIHGSLNWLYCPVCNSLTITPYEGGIMRLLDNIDEAKCLACDEITIPIIIPPTYFKNMTNVFVSTVWR
;
A
#
# COMPACT_ATOMS: atom_id res chain seq x y z
N MET A 1 4.70 7.11 -50.55
CA MET A 1 3.75 6.43 -49.63
C MET A 1 4.12 6.84 -48.22
N SER A 2 3.46 7.80 -47.65
CA SER A 2 3.61 8.16 -46.23
C SER A 2 2.88 7.09 -45.43
N LYS A 3 3.62 6.39 -44.56
CA LYS A 3 2.99 5.53 -43.55
C LYS A 3 2.14 6.44 -42.64
N GLU A 4 0.84 6.22 -42.60
CA GLU A 4 0.01 6.78 -41.54
C GLU A 4 0.54 6.28 -40.21
N LYS A 5 0.95 7.22 -39.33
CA LYS A 5 1.32 6.87 -37.95
C LYS A 5 0.07 6.37 -37.24
N SER A 6 0.22 5.29 -36.50
CA SER A 6 -0.88 4.77 -35.67
C SER A 6 -1.26 5.79 -34.58
N ASN A 7 -2.49 5.75 -34.10
CA ASN A 7 -2.92 6.62 -32.98
C ASN A 7 -2.04 6.44 -31.74
N ILE A 8 -1.47 5.25 -31.54
CA ILE A 8 -0.54 4.95 -30.44
C ILE A 8 0.79 5.67 -30.62
N ASP A 9 1.32 5.75 -31.88
CA ASP A 9 2.56 6.46 -32.17
C ASP A 9 2.40 7.97 -31.96
N ILE A 10 1.23 8.52 -32.31
CA ILE A 10 0.90 9.93 -32.09
C ILE A 10 0.81 10.24 -30.59
N ILE A 11 0.22 9.36 -29.80
CA ILE A 11 0.14 9.48 -28.34
C ILE A 11 1.53 9.43 -27.73
N ASN A 12 2.37 8.48 -28.11
CA ASN A 12 3.74 8.34 -27.61
C ASN A 12 4.61 9.56 -27.97
N ASP A 13 4.57 10.02 -29.23
CA ASP A 13 5.27 11.25 -29.66
C ASP A 13 4.81 12.50 -28.87
N GLY A 14 3.56 12.52 -28.41
CA GLY A 14 3.01 13.59 -27.57
C GLY A 14 3.46 13.49 -26.11
N ILE A 15 3.55 12.28 -25.58
CA ILE A 15 3.96 12.02 -24.20
C ILE A 15 5.42 12.42 -23.96
N ASP A 16 6.32 12.13 -24.89
CA ASP A 16 7.75 12.47 -24.79
C ASP A 16 8.03 13.99 -24.72
N LYS A 17 7.04 14.82 -25.04
CA LYS A 17 7.16 16.29 -25.04
C LYS A 17 6.44 16.95 -23.86
N ILE A 18 5.63 16.21 -23.12
CA ILE A 18 4.85 16.72 -21.98
C ILE A 18 5.55 16.28 -20.69
N SER A 19 5.99 17.24 -19.91
CA SER A 19 6.40 16.96 -18.52
C SER A 19 5.15 16.64 -17.70
N PHE A 20 4.92 15.36 -17.42
CA PHE A 20 3.86 14.95 -16.52
C PHE A 20 4.26 15.24 -15.08
N PRO A 21 3.32 15.69 -14.24
CA PRO A 21 3.57 15.81 -12.83
C PRO A 21 3.86 14.43 -12.23
N THR A 22 4.68 14.41 -11.19
CA THR A 22 4.94 13.18 -10.42
C THR A 22 3.67 12.71 -9.72
N PHE A 23 3.66 11.44 -9.31
CA PHE A 23 2.54 10.88 -8.54
C PHE A 23 2.30 11.67 -7.24
N GLU A 24 3.39 12.07 -6.58
CA GLU A 24 3.36 12.89 -5.37
C GLU A 24 2.72 14.26 -5.60
N GLU A 25 3.06 14.92 -6.70
CA GLU A 25 2.49 16.23 -7.06
C GLU A 25 0.99 16.13 -7.32
N VAL A 26 0.56 15.12 -8.09
CA VAL A 26 -0.87 14.91 -8.40
C VAL A 26 -1.64 14.60 -7.10
N LEU A 27 -1.12 13.71 -6.28
CA LEU A 27 -1.78 13.34 -5.04
C LEU A 27 -1.80 14.50 -4.04
N GLY A 28 -0.73 15.31 -3.99
CA GLY A 28 -0.66 16.53 -3.18
C GLY A 28 -1.70 17.57 -3.57
N LEU A 29 -1.95 17.74 -4.87
CA LEU A 29 -3.01 18.64 -5.37
C LEU A 29 -4.41 18.13 -4.98
N ILE A 30 -4.62 16.81 -5.04
CA ILE A 30 -5.89 16.19 -4.63
C ILE A 30 -6.11 16.33 -3.13
N ASP A 31 -5.09 16.07 -2.30
CA ASP A 31 -5.16 16.25 -0.85
C ASP A 31 -5.47 17.71 -0.50
N LEU A 32 -4.87 18.67 -1.20
CA LEU A 32 -5.13 20.09 -1.01
C LEU A 32 -6.58 20.46 -1.37
N ALA A 33 -7.07 19.96 -2.51
CA ALA A 33 -8.45 20.16 -2.94
C ALA A 33 -9.46 19.57 -1.94
N GLU A 34 -9.20 18.37 -1.41
CA GLU A 34 -10.02 17.74 -0.38
C GLU A 34 -10.07 18.57 0.90
N GLN A 35 -8.91 19.04 1.40
CA GLN A 35 -8.84 19.87 2.60
C GLN A 35 -9.56 21.19 2.46
N ARG A 36 -9.47 21.83 1.28
CA ARG A 36 -10.14 23.10 0.99
C ARG A 36 -11.59 22.96 0.56
N ARG A 37 -12.08 21.73 0.40
CA ARG A 37 -13.39 21.42 -0.17
C ARG A 37 -13.59 22.05 -1.56
N GLU A 38 -12.51 22.12 -2.32
CA GLU A 38 -12.46 22.62 -3.69
C GLU A 38 -12.58 21.47 -4.69
N SER A 39 -12.74 21.82 -5.96
CA SER A 39 -12.75 20.85 -7.07
C SER A 39 -11.95 21.41 -8.23
N PHE A 40 -11.52 20.55 -9.13
CA PHE A 40 -10.81 20.97 -10.33
C PHE A 40 -11.80 21.47 -11.39
N LYS A 41 -11.33 22.44 -12.20
CA LYS A 41 -12.10 22.95 -13.35
C LYS A 41 -12.39 21.77 -14.30
N ASN A 42 -13.65 21.68 -14.75
CA ASN A 42 -14.15 20.60 -15.61
C ASN A 42 -14.14 19.19 -14.96
N PHE A 43 -13.83 19.09 -13.67
CA PHE A 43 -14.00 17.84 -12.93
C PHE A 43 -15.46 17.76 -12.46
N GLY A 44 -16.33 17.33 -13.35
CA GLY A 44 -17.73 17.08 -13.09
C GLY A 44 -18.05 15.66 -13.54
N LEU A 45 -18.10 14.73 -12.60
CA LEU A 45 -18.90 13.55 -12.82
C LEU A 45 -20.35 14.03 -12.68
N GLU A 46 -21.04 14.22 -13.81
CA GLU A 46 -22.34 14.88 -13.90
C GLU A 46 -23.45 14.31 -13.00
N ASN A 47 -23.23 13.16 -12.38
CA ASN A 47 -24.17 12.45 -11.54
C ASN A 47 -23.76 12.29 -10.08
N LEU A 48 -22.62 12.83 -9.63
CA LEU A 48 -22.23 12.76 -8.23
C LEU A 48 -22.68 14.02 -7.49
N HIS A 49 -23.78 13.90 -6.75
CA HIS A 49 -24.42 14.97 -6.00
C HIS A 49 -23.52 15.62 -4.90
N LYS A 50 -22.30 15.12 -4.71
CA LYS A 50 -21.33 15.67 -3.73
C LYS A 50 -19.94 15.76 -4.34
N LYS A 51 -19.50 16.96 -4.67
CA LYS A 51 -18.17 17.25 -5.24
C LYS A 51 -17.01 16.72 -4.36
N SER A 52 -17.18 16.74 -3.03
CA SER A 52 -16.18 16.22 -2.08
C SER A 52 -15.98 14.71 -2.19
N ASP A 53 -17.04 13.95 -2.47
CA ASP A 53 -16.95 12.49 -2.60
C ASP A 53 -16.18 12.10 -3.87
N SER A 54 -16.31 12.88 -4.94
CA SER A 54 -15.59 12.66 -6.20
C SER A 54 -14.07 12.80 -6.06
N ILE A 55 -13.61 13.80 -5.30
CA ILE A 55 -12.18 14.01 -5.03
C ILE A 55 -11.63 12.85 -4.19
N ARG A 56 -12.36 12.44 -3.16
CA ARG A 56 -11.97 11.30 -2.32
C ARG A 56 -11.91 9.99 -3.11
N ILE A 57 -12.88 9.75 -3.99
CA ILE A 57 -12.88 8.58 -4.88
C ILE A 57 -11.69 8.62 -5.83
N LEU A 58 -11.40 9.76 -6.46
CA LEU A 58 -10.23 9.92 -7.33
C LEU A 58 -8.93 9.62 -6.57
N ARG A 59 -8.80 10.14 -5.35
CA ARG A 59 -7.66 9.85 -4.47
C ARG A 59 -7.48 8.34 -4.25
N GLN A 60 -8.56 7.65 -3.93
CA GLN A 60 -8.54 6.21 -3.71
C GLN A 60 -8.11 5.44 -4.97
N TYR A 61 -8.65 5.80 -6.13
CA TYR A 61 -8.25 5.19 -7.41
C TYR A 61 -6.77 5.39 -7.71
N LEU A 62 -6.20 6.55 -7.45
CA LEU A 62 -4.77 6.79 -7.65
C LEU A 62 -3.92 5.92 -6.72
N ILE A 63 -4.30 5.79 -5.45
CA ILE A 63 -3.62 4.90 -4.52
C ILE A 63 -3.70 3.45 -5.00
N LEU A 64 -4.85 3.01 -5.48
CA LEU A 64 -5.04 1.66 -6.03
C LEU A 64 -4.19 1.43 -7.29
N LEU A 65 -4.10 2.42 -8.18
CA LEU A 65 -3.24 2.35 -9.37
C LEU A 65 -1.77 2.27 -9.01
N MET A 66 -1.32 3.06 -8.04
CA MET A 66 0.05 2.96 -7.50
C MET A 66 0.31 1.57 -6.95
N ALA A 67 -0.59 1.06 -6.13
CA ALA A 67 -0.47 -0.27 -5.53
C ALA A 67 -0.40 -1.37 -6.58
N LYS A 68 -1.23 -1.29 -7.62
CA LYS A 68 -1.22 -2.24 -8.74
C LYS A 68 0.08 -2.18 -9.52
N SER A 69 0.60 -0.97 -9.77
CA SER A 69 1.88 -0.79 -10.45
C SER A 69 3.02 -1.40 -9.65
N LEU A 70 3.09 -1.15 -8.34
CA LEU A 70 4.08 -1.74 -7.45
C LEU A 70 3.96 -3.27 -7.42
N HIS A 71 2.75 -3.81 -7.28
CA HIS A 71 2.52 -5.25 -7.27
C HIS A 71 2.98 -5.93 -8.58
N ASN A 72 2.74 -5.29 -9.72
CA ASN A 72 3.22 -5.83 -10.99
C ASN A 72 4.76 -5.85 -11.07
N CYS A 73 5.43 -4.86 -10.47
CA CYS A 73 6.88 -4.81 -10.37
C CYS A 73 7.43 -5.84 -9.38
N GLU A 74 6.70 -6.20 -8.33
CA GLU A 74 7.11 -7.18 -7.32
C GLU A 74 7.40 -8.56 -7.90
N LYS A 75 6.69 -8.95 -8.94
CA LYS A 75 6.88 -10.26 -9.61
C LYS A 75 8.23 -10.38 -10.33
N THR A 76 8.92 -9.27 -10.53
CA THR A 76 10.10 -9.24 -11.40
C THR A 76 11.42 -9.03 -10.67
N ASN A 77 11.47 -8.52 -9.43
CA ASN A 77 12.77 -8.13 -8.88
C ASN A 77 12.83 -7.96 -7.35
N ASN A 78 12.87 -9.07 -6.61
CA ASN A 78 13.22 -9.04 -5.18
C ASN A 78 14.65 -9.54 -4.88
N TYR A 79 15.50 -9.64 -5.90
CA TYR A 79 16.85 -10.19 -5.79
C TYR A 79 17.69 -9.54 -4.68
N TYR A 80 17.72 -8.22 -4.63
CA TYR A 80 18.53 -7.49 -3.63
C TYR A 80 17.99 -7.63 -2.21
N HIS A 81 16.67 -7.66 -2.05
CA HIS A 81 16.04 -7.90 -0.75
C HIS A 81 16.37 -9.31 -0.25
N LYS A 82 16.29 -10.30 -1.13
CA LYS A 82 16.66 -11.67 -0.80
C LYS A 82 18.14 -11.77 -0.44
N LEU A 83 19.03 -11.17 -1.23
CA LEU A 83 20.46 -11.15 -0.95
C LEU A 83 20.78 -10.53 0.42
N LEU A 84 20.14 -9.40 0.75
CA LEU A 84 20.27 -8.76 2.06
C LEU A 84 19.84 -9.70 3.19
N ILE A 85 18.65 -10.26 3.10
CA ILE A 85 18.10 -11.14 4.13
C ILE A 85 18.92 -12.43 4.26
N ASP A 86 19.33 -13.05 3.16
CA ASP A 86 20.17 -14.24 3.15
C ASP A 86 21.54 -13.98 3.83
N ASN A 87 22.16 -12.82 3.59
CA ASN A 87 23.40 -12.44 4.24
C ASN A 87 23.21 -12.22 5.75
N LEU A 88 22.16 -11.50 6.15
CA LEU A 88 21.87 -11.30 7.58
C LEU A 88 21.57 -12.62 8.30
N LEU A 89 20.88 -13.54 7.63
CA LEU A 89 20.60 -14.88 8.16
C LEU A 89 21.88 -15.70 8.29
N LYS A 90 22.77 -15.67 7.29
CA LYS A 90 24.04 -16.39 7.28
C LYS A 90 24.97 -15.93 8.42
N GLU A 91 24.99 -14.65 8.71
CA GLU A 91 25.78 -14.06 9.79
C GLU A 91 25.09 -14.09 11.16
N ASP A 92 23.92 -14.76 11.29
CA ASP A 92 23.07 -14.83 12.49
C ASP A 92 22.65 -13.44 13.04
N LEU A 93 22.58 -12.44 12.16
CA LEU A 93 22.24 -11.05 12.51
C LEU A 93 20.77 -10.71 12.29
N LEU A 94 20.03 -11.54 11.57
CA LEU A 94 18.65 -11.22 11.17
C LEU A 94 17.73 -10.97 12.38
N LYS A 95 17.85 -11.75 13.43
CA LYS A 95 17.06 -11.64 14.67
C LYS A 95 17.34 -10.37 15.47
N ASP A 96 18.56 -9.81 15.32
CA ASP A 96 19.01 -8.60 16.00
C ASP A 96 18.86 -7.35 15.11
N THR A 97 18.34 -7.54 13.88
CA THR A 97 18.13 -6.44 12.93
C THR A 97 16.71 -5.90 13.06
N THR A 98 16.59 -4.57 13.08
CA THR A 98 15.33 -3.86 12.94
C THR A 98 15.30 -3.15 11.59
N PHE A 99 14.31 -3.47 10.76
CA PHE A 99 14.09 -2.79 9.50
C PHE A 99 13.14 -1.61 9.69
N ILE A 100 13.48 -0.47 9.10
CA ILE A 100 12.58 0.68 8.99
C ILE A 100 12.39 0.95 7.50
N SER A 101 11.16 0.79 7.01
CA SER A 101 10.83 0.97 5.61
C SER A 101 9.91 2.17 5.42
N ALA A 102 10.35 3.10 4.57
CA ALA A 102 9.51 4.20 4.07
C ALA A 102 8.71 3.79 2.82
N ASN A 103 8.97 2.60 2.27
CA ASN A 103 8.30 2.08 1.09
C ASN A 103 7.02 1.33 1.46
N TYR A 104 6.04 1.37 0.57
CA TYR A 104 4.77 0.67 0.74
C TYR A 104 4.81 -0.79 0.29
N ASP A 105 5.79 -1.15 -0.58
CA ASP A 105 5.95 -2.50 -1.10
C ASP A 105 6.12 -3.52 0.02
N ILE A 106 5.93 -4.80 -0.32
CA ILE A 106 6.02 -5.93 0.61
C ILE A 106 7.17 -6.89 0.27
N HIS A 107 8.22 -6.39 -0.38
CA HIS A 107 9.35 -7.22 -0.77
C HIS A 107 10.11 -7.81 0.42
N ILE A 108 10.43 -6.98 1.42
CA ILE A 108 11.09 -7.45 2.65
C ILE A 108 10.17 -8.37 3.42
N ASP A 109 8.88 -8.00 3.55
CA ASP A 109 7.84 -8.80 4.19
C ASP A 109 7.80 -10.21 3.62
N ASN A 110 7.66 -10.31 2.30
CA ASN A 110 7.55 -11.59 1.60
C ASN A 110 8.86 -12.40 1.64
N THR A 111 10.00 -11.71 1.59
CA THR A 111 11.31 -12.37 1.68
C THR A 111 11.49 -13.03 3.04
N ILE A 112 11.18 -12.31 4.13
CA ILE A 112 11.28 -12.85 5.49
C ILE A 112 10.21 -13.93 5.71
N ALA A 113 8.98 -13.70 5.26
CA ALA A 113 7.92 -14.71 5.32
C ALA A 113 8.25 -15.99 4.56
N GLY A 114 8.99 -15.88 3.45
CA GLY A 114 9.48 -17.04 2.69
C GLY A 114 10.51 -17.91 3.43
N LEU A 115 11.14 -17.37 4.48
CA LEU A 115 12.02 -18.14 5.37
C LEU A 115 11.24 -18.96 6.40
N TYR A 116 9.94 -18.69 6.53
CA TYR A 116 9.07 -19.38 7.46
C TYR A 116 8.96 -20.85 7.10
N LYS A 117 9.52 -21.69 7.95
CA LYS A 117 9.34 -23.15 7.91
C LYS A 117 8.59 -23.59 9.14
N LYS A 118 7.83 -24.70 9.05
CA LYS A 118 7.07 -25.24 10.20
C LYS A 118 7.93 -25.41 11.45
N ASP A 119 9.20 -25.75 11.26
CA ASP A 119 10.16 -26.05 12.33
C ASP A 119 10.96 -24.83 12.82
N ASN A 120 10.88 -23.70 12.11
CA ASN A 120 11.55 -22.45 12.50
C ASN A 120 10.73 -21.24 12.01
N PRO A 121 9.65 -20.90 12.71
CA PRO A 121 8.77 -19.81 12.30
C PRO A 121 9.42 -18.47 12.64
N ILE A 122 10.07 -17.84 11.65
CA ILE A 122 10.45 -16.43 11.74
C ILE A 122 9.19 -15.60 11.53
N MET A 123 8.80 -14.82 12.51
CA MET A 123 7.61 -13.98 12.46
C MET A 123 7.99 -12.50 12.36
N LEU A 124 7.14 -11.71 11.70
CA LEU A 124 7.32 -10.27 11.59
C LEU A 124 6.55 -9.55 12.70
N ASP A 125 7.25 -8.63 13.38
CA ASP A 125 6.64 -7.64 14.25
C ASP A 125 6.67 -6.27 13.56
N TYR A 126 5.50 -5.74 13.24
CA TYR A 126 5.37 -4.43 12.58
C TYR A 126 5.28 -3.26 13.57
N GLY A 127 5.39 -3.53 14.88
CA GLY A 127 5.21 -2.53 15.94
C GLY A 127 3.75 -2.13 16.16
N VAL A 128 2.81 -2.80 15.51
CA VAL A 128 1.36 -2.63 15.68
C VAL A 128 0.67 -3.96 15.85
N ASP A 129 -0.41 -3.97 16.60
CA ASP A 129 -1.24 -5.15 16.76
C ASP A 129 -2.33 -5.16 15.69
N PHE A 130 -2.46 -6.27 14.98
CA PHE A 130 -3.54 -6.49 14.03
C PHE A 130 -4.73 -7.14 14.73
N THR A 131 -5.92 -6.88 14.21
CA THR A 131 -7.12 -7.59 14.65
C THR A 131 -7.19 -8.96 13.97
N ASN A 132 -6.86 -8.97 12.67
CA ASN A 132 -7.01 -10.14 11.84
C ASN A 132 -5.75 -10.41 11.02
N PHE A 133 -5.47 -11.71 10.85
CA PHE A 133 -4.54 -12.23 9.88
C PHE A 133 -5.33 -12.79 8.71
N ASP A 134 -5.24 -12.13 7.57
CA ASP A 134 -6.13 -12.41 6.46
C ASP A 134 -7.62 -12.20 6.86
N PHE A 135 -8.55 -12.33 5.92
CA PHE A 135 -9.99 -12.19 6.18
C PHE A 135 -10.64 -13.43 6.82
N ARG A 136 -9.85 -14.38 7.29
CA ARG A 136 -10.36 -15.67 7.81
C ARG A 136 -9.93 -15.99 9.22
N HIS A 137 -8.91 -15.34 9.73
CA HIS A 137 -8.29 -15.70 10.98
C HIS A 137 -8.02 -14.50 11.87
N SER A 138 -8.20 -14.63 13.16
CA SER A 138 -7.72 -13.66 14.12
C SER A 138 -6.18 -13.66 14.15
N TRP A 139 -5.59 -12.48 14.22
CA TRP A 139 -4.16 -12.33 14.35
C TRP A 139 -3.70 -12.70 15.78
N LYS A 140 -2.53 -13.29 15.86
CA LYS A 140 -1.88 -13.57 17.14
C LYS A 140 -0.51 -12.89 17.12
N LYS A 141 -0.23 -12.16 18.20
CA LYS A 141 1.07 -11.50 18.35
C LYS A 141 2.20 -12.52 18.28
N PRO A 142 3.22 -12.30 17.46
CA PRO A 142 4.38 -13.17 17.39
C PRO A 142 5.08 -13.27 18.74
N GLN A 143 5.51 -14.48 19.12
CA GLN A 143 6.18 -14.70 20.40
C GLN A 143 7.68 -14.88 20.27
N SER A 144 8.19 -15.56 19.23
CA SER A 144 9.62 -15.75 18.94
C SER A 144 9.82 -16.80 17.84
N PRO A 145 10.89 -16.74 17.05
CA PRO A 145 11.79 -15.60 16.84
C PRO A 145 11.10 -14.48 16.04
N ILE A 146 11.43 -13.25 16.36
CA ILE A 146 10.77 -12.06 15.80
C ILE A 146 11.80 -11.22 15.04
N VAL A 147 11.45 -10.83 13.81
CA VAL A 147 12.13 -9.80 13.05
C VAL A 147 11.26 -8.55 13.04
N LYS A 148 11.82 -7.43 13.44
CA LYS A 148 11.09 -6.15 13.49
C LYS A 148 11.15 -5.46 12.13
N LEU A 149 9.98 -5.10 11.60
CA LEU A 149 9.83 -4.37 10.34
C LEU A 149 8.84 -3.22 10.51
N TYR A 150 9.33 -2.03 10.71
CA TYR A 150 8.52 -0.83 10.90
C TYR A 150 8.22 -0.14 9.58
N LYS A 151 6.94 -0.16 9.17
CA LYS A 151 6.43 0.45 7.95
C LYS A 151 5.88 1.84 8.29
N ILE A 152 6.78 2.83 8.31
CA ILE A 152 6.48 4.18 8.81
C ILE A 152 5.47 4.96 7.95
N HIS A 153 5.22 4.55 6.73
CA HIS A 153 4.21 5.14 5.83
C HIS A 153 3.05 4.20 5.53
N GLY A 154 2.88 3.15 6.33
CA GLY A 154 1.89 2.10 6.03
C GLY A 154 2.42 1.07 5.04
N SER A 155 1.56 0.16 4.59
CA SER A 155 1.96 -0.97 3.74
C SER A 155 0.82 -1.42 2.83
N LEU A 156 1.18 -1.96 1.66
CA LEU A 156 0.22 -2.50 0.69
C LEU A 156 -0.55 -3.72 1.20
N ASN A 157 -0.06 -4.38 2.23
CA ASN A 157 -0.72 -5.52 2.86
C ASN A 157 -1.53 -5.17 4.12
N TRP A 158 -1.70 -3.88 4.43
CA TRP A 158 -2.50 -3.42 5.56
C TRP A 158 -3.84 -2.88 5.10
N LEU A 159 -4.92 -3.45 5.65
CA LEU A 159 -6.27 -2.98 5.42
C LEU A 159 -6.92 -2.56 6.74
N TYR A 160 -7.51 -1.41 6.73
CA TYR A 160 -8.11 -0.76 7.90
C TYR A 160 -9.61 -0.59 7.72
N CYS A 161 -10.38 -0.91 8.74
CA CYS A 161 -11.80 -0.62 8.77
C CYS A 161 -12.06 0.75 9.42
N PRO A 162 -12.58 1.74 8.69
CA PRO A 162 -12.84 3.07 9.25
C PRO A 162 -14.01 3.11 10.24
N VAL A 163 -14.82 2.05 10.30
CA VAL A 163 -16.00 1.98 11.17
C VAL A 163 -15.66 1.41 12.53
N CYS A 164 -15.01 0.26 12.59
CA CYS A 164 -14.68 -0.40 13.87
C CYS A 164 -13.21 -0.31 14.27
N ASN A 165 -12.38 0.40 13.50
CA ASN A 165 -10.95 0.57 13.74
C ASN A 165 -10.15 -0.75 13.73
N SER A 166 -10.66 -1.82 13.14
CA SER A 166 -9.88 -3.06 13.02
C SER A 166 -8.82 -2.92 11.92
N LEU A 167 -7.66 -3.53 12.15
CA LEU A 167 -6.56 -3.61 11.22
C LEU A 167 -6.33 -5.06 10.82
N THR A 168 -6.33 -5.31 9.52
CA THR A 168 -6.08 -6.64 8.94
C THR A 168 -4.76 -6.63 8.19
N ILE A 169 -3.91 -7.62 8.45
CA ILE A 169 -2.75 -7.89 7.61
C ILE A 169 -3.09 -8.99 6.61
N THR A 170 -2.75 -8.77 5.33
CA THR A 170 -2.87 -9.78 4.27
C THR A 170 -1.48 -10.23 3.87
N PRO A 171 -1.09 -11.48 4.17
CA PRO A 171 0.24 -11.97 3.84
C PRO A 171 0.38 -12.22 2.33
N TYR A 172 1.60 -12.11 1.83
CA TYR A 172 2.08 -12.50 0.49
C TYR A 172 1.54 -11.71 -0.70
N GLU A 173 0.27 -11.35 -0.68
CA GLU A 173 -0.35 -10.53 -1.73
C GLU A 173 -0.78 -9.22 -1.13
N GLY A 174 -0.50 -8.13 -1.80
CA GLY A 174 -0.97 -6.85 -1.32
C GLY A 174 -2.49 -6.91 -1.10
N GLY A 175 -2.96 -6.68 0.13
CA GLY A 175 -4.40 -6.66 0.45
C GLY A 175 -5.18 -5.72 -0.44
N ILE A 176 -4.52 -4.68 -0.94
CA ILE A 176 -5.04 -3.78 -1.97
C ILE A 176 -5.43 -4.52 -3.25
N MET A 177 -4.72 -5.58 -3.65
CA MET A 177 -5.09 -6.35 -4.84
C MET A 177 -6.42 -7.07 -4.64
N ARG A 178 -6.72 -7.51 -3.43
CA ARG A 178 -8.04 -8.10 -3.12
C ARG A 178 -9.18 -7.10 -3.23
N LEU A 179 -8.94 -5.83 -2.86
CA LEU A 179 -9.90 -4.75 -3.10
C LEU A 179 -10.21 -4.54 -4.59
N LEU A 180 -9.23 -4.80 -5.45
CA LEU A 180 -9.39 -4.65 -6.90
C LEU A 180 -10.06 -5.89 -7.54
N ASP A 181 -9.69 -7.06 -7.06
CA ASP A 181 -10.10 -8.32 -7.68
C ASP A 181 -11.47 -8.81 -7.14
N ASN A 182 -11.70 -8.61 -5.83
CA ASN A 182 -12.96 -9.00 -5.20
C ASN A 182 -13.24 -8.14 -3.95
N ILE A 183 -14.08 -7.14 -4.12
CA ILE A 183 -14.42 -6.18 -3.05
C ILE A 183 -15.09 -6.86 -1.85
N ASP A 184 -15.81 -7.94 -2.06
CA ASP A 184 -16.49 -8.68 -0.99
C ASP A 184 -15.48 -9.43 -0.09
N GLU A 185 -14.33 -9.79 -0.61
CA GLU A 185 -13.25 -10.37 0.19
C GLU A 185 -12.47 -9.33 1.00
N ALA A 186 -12.68 -8.06 0.75
CA ALA A 186 -12.06 -6.95 1.47
C ALA A 186 -12.94 -6.37 2.57
N LYS A 187 -14.03 -7.04 2.93
CA LYS A 187 -14.90 -6.63 4.03
C LYS A 187 -14.28 -6.93 5.39
N CYS A 188 -14.58 -6.06 6.33
CA CYS A 188 -14.16 -6.22 7.71
C CYS A 188 -14.85 -7.42 8.37
N LEU A 189 -14.09 -8.32 8.98
CA LEU A 189 -14.64 -9.48 9.69
C LEU A 189 -15.48 -9.11 10.92
N ALA A 190 -15.29 -7.92 11.47
CA ALA A 190 -15.97 -7.50 12.70
C ALA A 190 -17.31 -6.79 12.44
N CYS A 191 -17.45 -6.07 11.31
CA CYS A 191 -18.64 -5.25 11.04
C CYS A 191 -19.12 -5.26 9.59
N ASP A 192 -18.54 -6.10 8.75
CA ASP A 192 -18.90 -6.29 7.33
C ASP A 192 -18.75 -5.04 6.43
N GLU A 193 -18.12 -3.98 6.96
CA GLU A 193 -17.86 -2.77 6.19
C GLU A 193 -16.61 -2.89 5.31
N ILE A 194 -16.56 -2.11 4.25
CA ILE A 194 -15.41 -2.11 3.33
C ILE A 194 -14.17 -1.56 4.02
N THR A 195 -13.08 -2.30 3.94
CA THR A 195 -11.79 -1.85 4.42
C THR A 195 -11.09 -0.96 3.40
N ILE A 196 -10.18 -0.12 3.87
CA ILE A 196 -9.36 0.76 3.04
C ILE A 196 -7.88 0.54 3.29
N PRO A 197 -6.99 0.77 2.31
CA PRO A 197 -5.57 0.66 2.52
C PRO A 197 -5.05 1.77 3.46
N ILE A 198 -4.09 1.43 4.31
CA ILE A 198 -3.35 2.42 5.08
C ILE A 198 -2.05 2.72 4.35
N ILE A 199 -2.06 3.84 3.66
CA ILE A 199 -0.87 4.39 3.01
C ILE A 199 -0.85 5.88 3.30
N ILE A 200 0.29 6.37 3.83
CA ILE A 200 0.58 7.79 3.88
C ILE A 200 1.33 8.13 2.60
N PRO A 201 0.66 8.68 1.59
CA PRO A 201 1.32 9.01 0.35
C PRO A 201 2.40 10.07 0.57
N PRO A 202 3.41 10.14 -0.29
CA PRO A 202 4.48 11.11 -0.20
C PRO A 202 3.98 12.48 -0.66
N THR A 203 3.02 13.05 0.06
CA THR A 203 2.45 14.37 -0.19
C THR A 203 2.99 15.40 0.79
N TYR A 204 2.85 16.66 0.47
CA TYR A 204 3.22 17.77 1.36
C TYR A 204 2.41 17.77 2.67
N PHE A 205 1.20 17.22 2.63
CA PHE A 205 0.29 17.12 3.77
C PHE A 205 0.19 15.67 4.25
N LYS A 206 1.16 15.24 5.05
CA LYS A 206 1.13 13.90 5.64
C LYS A 206 0.06 13.83 6.71
N ASN A 207 -1.02 13.12 6.42
CA ASN A 207 -2.03 12.84 7.42
C ASN A 207 -1.60 11.68 8.32
N MET A 208 -1.04 12.02 9.51
CA MET A 208 -0.60 11.07 10.53
C MET A 208 -1.72 10.74 11.54
N THR A 209 -2.97 11.06 11.24
CA THR A 209 -4.08 10.88 12.19
C THR A 209 -4.47 9.41 12.37
N ASN A 210 -4.09 8.51 11.46
CA ASN A 210 -4.35 7.10 11.65
C ASN A 210 -3.56 6.57 12.83
N VAL A 211 -4.26 5.98 13.81
CA VAL A 211 -3.70 5.50 15.07
C VAL A 211 -2.58 4.47 14.88
N PHE A 212 -2.71 3.58 13.89
CA PHE A 212 -1.72 2.53 13.66
C PHE A 212 -0.41 3.11 13.11
N VAL A 213 -0.49 4.03 12.16
CA VAL A 213 0.70 4.72 11.65
C VAL A 213 1.34 5.53 12.75
N SER A 214 0.56 6.30 13.52
CA SER A 214 1.09 7.09 14.64
C SER A 214 1.74 6.21 15.71
N THR A 215 1.31 4.97 15.87
CA THR A 215 1.93 4.00 16.80
C THR A 215 3.32 3.56 16.32
N VAL A 216 3.50 3.32 15.02
CA VAL A 216 4.81 2.96 14.45
C VAL A 216 5.83 4.11 14.60
N TRP A 217 5.36 5.36 14.64
CA TRP A 217 6.22 6.53 14.78
C TRP A 217 6.63 6.85 16.24
N ARG A 218 6.05 6.22 17.22
CA ARG A 218 6.35 6.38 18.67
C ARG A 218 7.37 5.37 19.17
#